data_a9fe10bdd1ae9cf3ecf708cb55f8a356
#
_entry.id   a9fe10bdd1ae9cf3ecf708cb55f8a356
#
_cell.length_a   1.000
_cell.length_b   1.000
_cell.length_c   1.000
_cell.angle_alpha   90.00
_cell.angle_beta   90.00
_cell.angle_gamma   90.00
#
_symmetry.space_group_name_H-M   'P 1'
#
loop_
_entity.id
_entity.type
_entity.pdbx_description
1 polymer ?
#
loop_
_entity_poly.entity_id
_entity_poly.type
_entity_poly.pdbx_seq_one_letter_code
_entity_poly.pdbx_strand_id
1 'polypeptide(L)'
;MKLIKNYIIAGFALLAGSLLIYSFCSADDNKNSGKAIAVSDEEQYLAVADSLDLMAEARELLDISIQIDDLNCMLLELEDDVELLHSTTKASYYHDKFVGRKTANGEIFSNDKLTAAHKTLPFGTRVKVTNLSTDKSVVVTINDRGPFIKGRQIDLSKAAFKEITARNTTRKGILDVKIELLPDGYEDTLDELLSDLEELETIVQLKETERSTLKEFSL
;
A
#
# COMPACT_ATOMS: atom_id res chain seq x y z
N MET A 1 6.69 1.55 4.10
CA MET A 1 7.64 2.38 3.31
C MET A 1 8.10 1.73 2.00
N LYS A 2 8.52 0.48 1.92
CA LYS A 2 8.93 -0.12 0.63
C LYS A 2 7.76 -0.43 -0.32
N LEU A 3 6.62 -0.86 0.19
CA LEU A 3 5.42 -1.09 -0.63
C LEU A 3 4.89 0.22 -1.22
N ILE A 4 4.67 1.23 -0.39
CA ILE A 4 4.14 2.55 -0.82
C ILE A 4 5.07 3.22 -1.84
N LYS A 5 6.41 3.13 -1.68
CA LYS A 5 7.35 3.62 -2.70
C LYS A 5 7.21 2.92 -4.06
N ASN A 6 6.86 1.63 -4.08
CA ASN A 6 6.66 0.91 -5.33
C ASN A 6 5.37 1.35 -6.05
N TYR A 7 4.30 1.66 -5.31
CA TYR A 7 3.04 2.16 -5.87
C TYR A 7 3.18 3.59 -6.43
N ILE A 8 3.87 4.49 -5.74
CA ILE A 8 4.14 5.85 -6.24
C ILE A 8 4.97 5.83 -7.53
N ILE A 9 5.91 4.88 -7.69
CA ILE A 9 6.73 4.76 -8.90
C ILE A 9 5.90 4.22 -10.08
N ALA A 10 4.93 3.33 -9.84
CA ALA A 10 4.04 2.81 -10.88
C ALA A 10 3.13 3.93 -11.47
N GLY A 11 2.56 4.79 -10.62
CA GLY A 11 1.75 5.93 -11.07
C GLY A 11 2.51 6.90 -11.97
N PHE A 12 3.78 7.19 -11.69
CA PHE A 12 4.62 8.06 -12.54
C PHE A 12 4.98 7.45 -13.90
N ALA A 13 5.05 6.12 -14.00
CA ALA A 13 5.36 5.45 -15.28
C ALA A 13 4.18 5.51 -16.27
N LEU A 14 2.93 5.51 -15.78
CA LEU A 14 1.72 5.65 -16.59
C LEU A 14 1.57 7.07 -17.19
N LEU A 15 1.95 8.12 -16.45
CA LEU A 15 1.94 9.51 -16.92
C LEU A 15 2.93 9.77 -18.07
N ALA A 16 4.06 9.06 -18.10
CA ALA A 16 5.04 9.21 -19.19
C ALA A 16 4.55 8.60 -20.52
N GLY A 17 3.67 7.60 -20.46
CA GLY A 17 3.05 7.00 -21.67
C GLY A 17 2.01 7.89 -22.31
N SER A 18 1.25 8.67 -21.55
CA SER A 18 0.19 9.54 -22.06
C SER A 18 0.70 10.81 -22.77
N LEU A 19 1.89 11.28 -22.41
CA LEU A 19 2.52 12.47 -23.04
C LEU A 19 3.01 12.23 -24.49
N LEU A 20 3.20 10.97 -24.92
CA LEU A 20 3.58 10.63 -26.29
C LEU A 20 2.41 10.72 -27.30
N ILE A 21 1.17 10.71 -26.84
CA ILE A 21 0.00 10.79 -27.72
C ILE A 21 -0.25 12.25 -28.19
N TYR A 22 0.16 13.24 -27.40
CA TYR A 22 -0.03 14.67 -27.75
C TYR A 22 0.92 15.20 -28.82
N SER A 23 2.00 14.47 -29.15
CA SER A 23 3.00 14.91 -30.12
C SER A 23 2.68 14.55 -31.58
N PHE A 24 1.60 13.82 -31.85
CA PHE A 24 1.30 13.36 -33.22
C PHE A 24 0.27 14.24 -33.94
N CYS A 25 -0.31 15.22 -33.29
CA CYS A 25 -1.35 16.10 -33.89
C CYS A 25 -0.84 17.45 -34.38
N SER A 26 0.48 17.67 -34.44
CA SER A 26 1.04 18.96 -34.89
C SER A 26 2.20 18.80 -35.84
N ALA A 27 1.98 18.30 -37.05
CA ALA A 27 2.80 18.56 -38.25
C ALA A 27 2.10 17.94 -39.47
N ASP A 28 1.47 18.77 -40.28
CA ASP A 28 1.82 18.84 -41.68
C ASP A 28 1.08 19.98 -42.38
N ASP A 29 1.71 21.17 -42.35
CA ASP A 29 1.59 22.13 -43.40
C ASP A 29 2.71 21.88 -44.40
N ASN A 30 2.48 21.02 -45.38
CA ASN A 30 3.29 21.08 -46.59
C ASN A 30 2.43 20.84 -47.84
N LYS A 31 2.21 21.90 -48.56
CA LYS A 31 1.64 21.91 -49.89
C LYS A 31 2.56 21.17 -50.89
N ASN A 32 2.09 20.07 -51.49
CA ASN A 32 2.33 19.89 -52.91
C ASN A 32 1.37 18.89 -53.56
N SER A 33 0.76 19.39 -54.58
CA SER A 33 0.07 18.86 -55.77
C SER A 33 -0.22 17.36 -55.91
N GLY A 34 -1.50 17.05 -56.14
CA GLY A 34 -1.90 16.21 -57.25
C GLY A 34 -2.12 14.72 -57.01
N LYS A 35 -3.29 14.42 -56.61
CA LYS A 35 -4.21 13.34 -56.89
C LYS A 35 -5.10 13.09 -55.64
N ALA A 36 -6.24 13.69 -55.63
CA ALA A 36 -7.27 13.31 -54.66
C ALA A 36 -7.65 11.85 -54.96
N ILE A 37 -7.16 10.92 -54.13
CA ILE A 37 -7.75 9.59 -53.97
C ILE A 37 -9.07 9.87 -53.22
N ALA A 38 -10.20 9.72 -53.91
CA ALA A 38 -11.51 9.76 -53.27
C ALA A 38 -11.57 8.56 -52.31
N VAL A 39 -11.29 8.82 -51.05
CA VAL A 39 -11.58 7.88 -49.97
C VAL A 39 -13.09 7.77 -49.91
N SER A 40 -13.64 6.57 -49.97
CA SER A 40 -15.09 6.37 -49.93
C SER A 40 -15.61 6.93 -48.60
N ASP A 41 -16.84 7.51 -48.62
CA ASP A 41 -17.46 8.04 -47.41
C ASP A 41 -17.45 7.02 -46.27
N GLU A 42 -17.53 5.73 -46.58
CA GLU A 42 -17.51 4.60 -45.63
C GLU A 42 -16.13 4.44 -44.92
N GLU A 43 -15.02 4.56 -45.65
CA GLU A 43 -13.66 4.53 -45.06
C GLU A 43 -13.40 5.74 -44.13
N GLN A 44 -13.98 6.90 -44.49
CA GLN A 44 -13.87 8.10 -43.66
C GLN A 44 -14.73 8.00 -42.40
N TYR A 45 -15.92 7.39 -42.47
CA TYR A 45 -16.77 7.09 -41.30
C TYR A 45 -16.08 6.06 -40.34
N LEU A 46 -15.47 5.01 -40.88
CA LEU A 46 -14.74 4.02 -40.09
C LEU A 46 -13.55 4.66 -39.39
N ALA A 47 -12.74 5.46 -40.03
CA ALA A 47 -11.60 6.15 -39.44
C ALA A 47 -12.02 7.13 -38.32
N VAL A 48 -13.17 7.79 -38.43
CA VAL A 48 -13.72 8.64 -37.40
C VAL A 48 -14.24 7.82 -36.19
N ALA A 49 -14.90 6.70 -36.44
CA ALA A 49 -15.39 5.80 -35.40
C ALA A 49 -14.21 5.23 -34.59
N ASP A 50 -13.18 4.72 -35.24
CA ASP A 50 -11.95 4.23 -34.58
C ASP A 50 -11.27 5.34 -33.75
N SER A 51 -11.26 6.58 -34.22
CA SER A 51 -10.71 7.73 -33.49
C SER A 51 -11.53 8.07 -32.24
N LEU A 52 -12.87 7.95 -32.31
CA LEU A 52 -13.75 8.21 -31.18
C LEU A 52 -13.62 7.12 -30.11
N ASP A 53 -13.51 5.85 -30.51
CA ASP A 53 -13.30 4.74 -29.59
C ASP A 53 -11.95 4.85 -28.87
N LEU A 54 -10.89 5.24 -29.59
CA LEU A 54 -9.58 5.49 -28.99
C LEU A 54 -9.60 6.64 -27.98
N MET A 55 -10.34 7.71 -28.28
CA MET A 55 -10.51 8.83 -27.35
C MET A 55 -11.32 8.44 -26.10
N ALA A 56 -12.32 7.58 -26.24
CA ALA A 56 -13.10 7.07 -25.12
C ALA A 56 -12.25 6.20 -24.20
N GLU A 57 -11.45 5.30 -24.76
CA GLU A 57 -10.50 4.47 -24.02
C GLU A 57 -9.45 5.32 -23.29
N ALA A 58 -8.90 6.33 -23.96
CA ALA A 58 -7.91 7.23 -23.35
C ALA A 58 -8.53 8.03 -22.18
N ARG A 59 -9.79 8.43 -22.28
CA ARG A 59 -10.50 9.11 -21.18
C ARG A 59 -10.71 8.19 -20.00
N GLU A 60 -11.12 6.95 -20.23
CA GLU A 60 -11.32 5.96 -19.17
C GLU A 60 -10.01 5.67 -18.42
N LEU A 61 -8.88 5.49 -19.14
CA LEU A 61 -7.58 5.32 -18.52
C LEU A 61 -7.14 6.54 -17.72
N LEU A 62 -7.45 7.74 -18.18
CA LEU A 62 -7.18 8.96 -17.43
C LEU A 62 -7.99 9.02 -16.13
N ASP A 63 -9.29 8.68 -16.19
CA ASP A 63 -10.15 8.65 -15.00
C ASP A 63 -9.64 7.62 -13.96
N ILE A 64 -9.19 6.45 -14.41
CA ILE A 64 -8.56 5.43 -13.53
C ILE A 64 -7.25 5.98 -12.93
N SER A 65 -6.42 6.65 -13.72
CA SER A 65 -5.17 7.25 -13.22
C SER A 65 -5.44 8.28 -12.12
N ILE A 66 -6.45 9.11 -12.26
CA ILE A 66 -6.86 10.09 -11.24
C ILE A 66 -7.30 9.38 -9.95
N GLN A 67 -8.10 8.31 -10.06
CA GLN A 67 -8.54 7.53 -8.90
C GLN A 67 -7.36 6.89 -8.16
N ILE A 68 -6.38 6.36 -8.88
CA ILE A 68 -5.14 5.82 -8.29
C ILE A 68 -4.35 6.91 -7.56
N ASP A 69 -4.24 8.11 -8.13
CA ASP A 69 -3.56 9.23 -7.49
C ASP A 69 -4.29 9.69 -6.21
N ASP A 70 -5.62 9.74 -6.23
CA ASP A 70 -6.44 10.06 -5.05
C ASP A 70 -6.25 9.02 -3.94
N LEU A 71 -6.29 7.72 -4.26
CA LEU A 71 -6.04 6.65 -3.28
C LEU A 71 -4.62 6.72 -2.69
N ASN A 72 -3.62 7.00 -3.51
CA ASN A 72 -2.25 7.21 -3.04
C ASN A 72 -2.14 8.41 -2.08
N CYS A 73 -2.87 9.50 -2.35
CA CYS A 73 -2.94 10.65 -1.47
C CYS A 73 -3.56 10.26 -0.11
N MET A 74 -4.67 9.52 -0.11
CA MET A 74 -5.33 9.03 1.11
C MET A 74 -4.42 8.09 1.92
N LEU A 75 -3.63 7.24 1.26
CA LEU A 75 -2.63 6.40 1.93
C LEU A 75 -1.53 7.23 2.60
N LEU A 76 -1.08 8.32 1.99
CA LEU A 76 -0.10 9.23 2.58
C LEU A 76 -0.69 9.96 3.80
N GLU A 77 -1.92 10.45 3.72
CA GLU A 77 -2.61 11.09 4.82
C GLU A 77 -2.79 10.12 6.01
N LEU A 78 -3.18 8.87 5.73
CA LEU A 78 -3.30 7.84 6.75
C LEU A 78 -1.96 7.53 7.45
N GLU A 79 -0.84 7.59 6.74
CA GLU A 79 0.49 7.43 7.34
C GLU A 79 0.92 8.65 8.18
N ASP A 80 0.50 9.85 7.81
CA ASP A 80 0.79 11.08 8.57
C ASP A 80 0.04 11.13 9.92
N ASP A 81 -1.09 10.43 10.04
CA ASP A 81 -1.84 10.27 11.28
C ASP A 81 -1.17 9.31 12.30
N VAL A 82 -0.13 8.61 11.88
CA VAL A 82 0.62 7.70 12.76
C VAL A 82 1.58 8.46 13.66
N GLU A 83 1.30 8.47 14.98
CA GLU A 83 2.12 9.16 15.97
C GLU A 83 3.35 8.34 16.39
N LEU A 84 4.54 8.91 16.26
CA LEU A 84 5.77 8.29 16.78
C LEU A 84 5.85 8.38 18.30
N LEU A 85 5.62 7.27 18.99
CA LEU A 85 5.73 7.19 20.46
C LEU A 85 7.18 7.03 20.92
N HIS A 86 7.92 6.13 20.29
CA HIS A 86 9.34 5.89 20.59
C HIS A 86 10.13 5.55 19.32
N SER A 87 11.13 6.36 18.99
CA SER A 87 12.03 6.08 17.86
C SER A 87 12.96 4.90 18.12
N THR A 88 13.37 4.70 19.38
CA THR A 88 14.20 3.55 19.81
C THR A 88 13.94 3.24 21.27
N THR A 89 13.50 2.02 21.52
CA THR A 89 13.30 1.48 22.87
C THR A 89 13.47 -0.04 22.89
N LYS A 90 13.37 -0.64 24.07
CA LYS A 90 13.51 -2.10 24.22
C LYS A 90 12.16 -2.77 24.40
N ALA A 91 11.96 -3.83 23.59
CA ALA A 91 10.87 -4.78 23.71
C ALA A 91 11.37 -6.13 24.22
N SER A 92 10.54 -6.83 24.97
CA SER A 92 10.72 -8.25 25.28
C SER A 92 9.42 -9.02 25.00
N TYR A 93 9.37 -10.30 25.38
CA TYR A 93 8.16 -11.08 25.25
C TYR A 93 7.81 -11.81 26.54
N TYR A 94 6.53 -12.16 26.68
CA TYR A 94 6.02 -12.89 27.82
C TYR A 94 6.51 -14.33 27.87
N HIS A 95 6.84 -14.77 29.09
CA HIS A 95 7.14 -16.17 29.36
C HIS A 95 5.84 -17.00 29.39
N ASP A 96 5.90 -18.27 28.94
CA ASP A 96 4.75 -19.19 28.86
C ASP A 96 3.99 -19.39 30.18
N LYS A 97 4.66 -19.19 31.33
CA LYS A 97 4.02 -19.28 32.66
C LYS A 97 2.85 -18.30 32.87
N PHE A 98 2.70 -17.27 31.99
CA PHE A 98 1.62 -16.29 32.05
C PHE A 98 0.40 -16.71 31.23
N VAL A 99 0.51 -17.69 30.34
CA VAL A 99 -0.61 -18.20 29.54
C VAL A 99 -1.74 -18.68 30.46
N GLY A 100 -2.97 -18.30 30.14
CA GLY A 100 -4.15 -18.63 30.93
C GLY A 100 -4.41 -17.71 32.14
N ARG A 101 -3.52 -16.75 32.45
CA ARG A 101 -3.75 -15.76 33.52
C ARG A 101 -4.52 -14.56 32.96
N LYS A 102 -5.24 -13.88 33.85
CA LYS A 102 -5.88 -12.61 33.50
C LYS A 102 -4.86 -11.51 33.30
N THR A 103 -5.01 -10.75 32.23
CA THR A 103 -4.31 -9.50 31.97
C THR A 103 -4.93 -8.35 32.75
N ALA A 104 -4.32 -7.19 32.75
CA ALA A 104 -4.80 -6.03 33.52
C ALA A 104 -6.15 -5.47 32.99
N ASN A 105 -6.50 -5.74 31.71
CA ASN A 105 -7.83 -5.41 31.18
C ASN A 105 -8.90 -6.49 31.46
N GLY A 106 -8.51 -7.62 32.11
CA GLY A 106 -9.40 -8.72 32.46
C GLY A 106 -9.50 -9.88 31.48
N GLU A 107 -8.89 -9.78 30.30
CA GLU A 107 -8.82 -10.86 29.32
C GLU A 107 -7.91 -12.01 29.78
N ILE A 108 -8.06 -13.17 29.18
CA ILE A 108 -7.15 -14.30 29.41
C ILE A 108 -5.96 -14.17 28.43
N PHE A 109 -4.75 -14.10 28.98
CA PHE A 109 -3.54 -13.97 28.19
C PHE A 109 -3.28 -15.24 27.37
N SER A 110 -3.01 -15.06 26.08
CA SER A 110 -2.52 -16.08 25.16
C SER A 110 -1.26 -15.59 24.44
N ASN A 111 -0.29 -16.51 24.27
CA ASN A 111 0.90 -16.23 23.47
C ASN A 111 0.64 -16.29 21.95
N ASP A 112 -0.56 -16.69 21.50
CA ASP A 112 -0.90 -16.86 20.09
C ASP A 112 -1.62 -15.62 19.51
N LYS A 113 -2.08 -14.71 20.37
CA LYS A 113 -2.70 -13.44 19.98
C LYS A 113 -1.66 -12.34 19.81
N LEU A 114 -1.91 -11.39 18.92
CA LEU A 114 -1.06 -10.21 18.72
C LEU A 114 -1.39 -9.12 19.76
N THR A 115 -0.90 -9.32 20.98
CA THR A 115 -1.14 -8.42 22.14
C THR A 115 0.15 -8.03 22.81
N ALA A 116 0.09 -6.94 23.58
CA ALA A 116 1.23 -6.44 24.34
C ALA A 116 0.83 -5.78 25.65
N ALA A 117 1.83 -5.67 26.56
CA ALA A 117 1.75 -4.82 27.73
C ALA A 117 2.49 -3.50 27.51
N HIS A 118 1.87 -2.41 27.96
CA HIS A 118 2.48 -1.09 28.04
C HIS A 118 2.12 -0.41 29.37
N LYS A 119 3.01 0.48 29.85
CA LYS A 119 2.86 1.07 31.20
C LYS A 119 1.64 1.97 31.32
N THR A 120 1.40 2.81 30.32
CA THR A 120 0.48 3.96 30.41
C THR A 120 -0.54 4.04 29.28
N LEU A 121 -0.28 3.45 28.10
CA LEU A 121 -1.23 3.51 26.99
C LEU A 121 -2.60 2.93 27.40
N PRO A 122 -3.72 3.51 26.96
CA PRO A 122 -5.04 2.95 27.18
C PRO A 122 -5.13 1.48 26.72
N PHE A 123 -6.01 0.70 27.37
CA PHE A 123 -6.32 -0.64 26.85
C PHE A 123 -7.09 -0.52 25.53
N GLY A 124 -6.84 -1.43 24.61
CA GLY A 124 -7.39 -1.39 23.26
C GLY A 124 -6.55 -0.58 22.28
N THR A 125 -5.63 0.27 22.75
CA THR A 125 -4.74 1.01 21.84
C THR A 125 -3.96 0.06 20.94
N ARG A 126 -3.92 0.37 19.66
CA ARG A 126 -3.14 -0.35 18.65
C ARG A 126 -1.82 0.35 18.42
N VAL A 127 -0.75 -0.42 18.42
CA VAL A 127 0.60 0.11 18.20
C VAL A 127 1.34 -0.75 17.18
N LYS A 128 2.03 -0.10 16.26
CA LYS A 128 2.96 -0.74 15.33
C LYS A 128 4.33 -0.81 15.97
N VAL A 129 4.86 -2.01 16.12
CA VAL A 129 6.18 -2.26 16.70
C VAL A 129 7.11 -2.75 15.62
N THR A 130 8.13 -1.97 15.30
CA THR A 130 9.12 -2.26 14.26
C THR A 130 10.45 -2.64 14.89
N ASN A 131 10.99 -3.81 14.57
CA ASN A 131 12.31 -4.22 14.98
C ASN A 131 13.39 -3.52 14.13
N LEU A 132 14.22 -2.70 14.75
CA LEU A 132 15.23 -1.89 14.07
C LEU A 132 16.34 -2.71 13.37
N SER A 133 16.51 -3.98 13.75
CA SER A 133 17.52 -4.85 13.14
C SER A 133 17.04 -5.59 11.89
N THR A 134 15.74 -5.82 11.75
CA THR A 134 15.14 -6.61 10.66
C THR A 134 14.22 -5.81 9.77
N ASP A 135 13.85 -4.60 10.19
CA ASP A 135 12.85 -3.72 9.58
C ASP A 135 11.46 -4.38 9.45
N LYS A 136 11.22 -5.42 10.26
CA LYS A 136 9.93 -6.09 10.34
C LYS A 136 9.07 -5.44 11.40
N SER A 137 7.79 -5.27 11.09
CA SER A 137 6.81 -4.70 12.00
C SER A 137 5.65 -5.66 12.27
N VAL A 138 4.99 -5.44 13.40
CA VAL A 138 3.76 -6.11 13.79
C VAL A 138 2.85 -5.10 14.47
N VAL A 139 1.56 -5.17 14.22
CA VAL A 139 0.56 -4.41 14.97
C VAL A 139 0.07 -5.25 16.14
N VAL A 140 0.04 -4.65 17.33
CA VAL A 140 -0.42 -5.31 18.55
C VAL A 140 -1.40 -4.45 19.32
N THR A 141 -2.33 -5.10 20.02
CA THR A 141 -3.29 -4.42 20.89
C THR A 141 -2.78 -4.42 22.33
N ILE A 142 -2.82 -3.25 22.99
CA ILE A 142 -2.46 -3.11 24.40
C ILE A 142 -3.60 -3.65 25.28
N ASN A 143 -3.36 -4.75 25.97
CA ASN A 143 -4.34 -5.37 26.88
C ASN A 143 -3.81 -5.63 28.30
N ASP A 144 -2.52 -5.33 28.55
CA ASP A 144 -1.91 -5.56 29.86
C ASP A 144 -1.03 -4.39 30.32
N ARG A 145 -0.60 -4.42 31.59
CA ARG A 145 0.27 -3.42 32.21
C ARG A 145 1.66 -3.99 32.46
N GLY A 146 2.66 -3.19 32.11
CA GLY A 146 4.09 -3.54 32.16
C GLY A 146 4.81 -3.00 30.93
N PRO A 147 6.09 -3.33 30.76
CA PRO A 147 7.00 -3.96 31.70
C PRO A 147 7.37 -3.03 32.87
N PHE A 148 7.49 -3.61 34.08
CA PHE A 148 7.95 -2.86 35.26
C PHE A 148 9.48 -2.87 35.40
N ILE A 149 10.20 -3.33 34.37
CA ILE A 149 11.66 -3.36 34.33
C ILE A 149 12.16 -2.07 33.65
N LYS A 150 13.16 -1.44 34.28
CA LYS A 150 13.78 -0.21 33.76
C LYS A 150 14.39 -0.44 32.36
N GLY A 151 14.14 0.48 31.45
CA GLY A 151 14.68 0.45 30.09
C GLY A 151 13.86 -0.36 29.07
N ARG A 152 12.76 -1.03 29.49
CA ARG A 152 11.78 -1.65 28.59
C ARG A 152 10.49 -0.84 28.59
N GLN A 153 9.87 -0.72 27.44
CA GLN A 153 8.59 0.00 27.28
C GLN A 153 7.44 -0.92 26.91
N ILE A 154 7.72 -2.04 26.25
CA ILE A 154 6.69 -2.95 25.77
C ILE A 154 7.12 -4.41 25.97
N ASP A 155 6.16 -5.24 26.39
CA ASP A 155 6.30 -6.70 26.41
C ASP A 155 5.28 -7.32 25.45
N LEU A 156 5.77 -8.00 24.42
CA LEU A 156 4.97 -8.60 23.36
C LEU A 156 4.51 -10.01 23.72
N SER A 157 3.41 -10.47 23.14
CA SER A 157 3.12 -11.91 23.07
C SER A 157 4.20 -12.65 22.26
N LYS A 158 4.29 -13.96 22.38
CA LYS A 158 5.27 -14.74 21.60
C LYS A 158 4.97 -14.69 20.10
N ALA A 159 3.70 -14.69 19.70
CA ALA A 159 3.31 -14.57 18.30
C ALA A 159 3.86 -13.26 17.72
N ALA A 160 3.54 -12.12 18.34
CA ALA A 160 4.02 -10.82 17.90
C ALA A 160 5.55 -10.72 17.85
N PHE A 161 6.23 -11.23 18.88
CA PHE A 161 7.69 -11.23 18.92
C PHE A 161 8.32 -12.05 17.80
N LYS A 162 7.72 -13.21 17.44
CA LYS A 162 8.19 -14.05 16.33
C LYS A 162 8.05 -13.39 14.97
N GLU A 163 6.99 -12.62 14.73
CA GLU A 163 6.78 -11.94 13.46
C GLU A 163 7.88 -10.94 13.12
N ILE A 164 8.34 -10.20 14.14
CA ILE A 164 9.38 -9.18 13.96
C ILE A 164 10.82 -9.71 14.12
N THR A 165 10.98 -10.99 14.46
CA THR A 165 12.32 -11.60 14.56
C THR A 165 12.69 -12.39 13.30
N ALA A 166 13.98 -12.45 12.97
CA ALA A 166 14.49 -13.37 11.97
C ALA A 166 14.51 -14.80 12.53
N ARG A 167 14.28 -15.81 11.69
CA ARG A 167 14.13 -17.23 12.07
C ARG A 167 15.21 -17.77 13.03
N ASN A 168 16.39 -17.14 13.10
CA ASN A 168 17.52 -17.62 13.91
C ASN A 168 17.90 -16.70 15.09
N THR A 169 17.12 -15.63 15.38
CA THR A 169 17.53 -14.59 16.35
C THR A 169 16.76 -14.63 17.67
N THR A 170 15.93 -15.64 17.91
CA THR A 170 15.13 -15.82 19.15
C THR A 170 15.98 -16.02 20.43
N ARG A 171 17.31 -16.11 20.31
CA ARG A 171 18.23 -16.20 21.47
C ARG A 171 18.36 -14.88 22.24
N LYS A 172 18.09 -13.73 21.61
CA LYS A 172 18.05 -12.44 22.30
C LYS A 172 16.61 -12.16 22.71
N GLY A 173 16.25 -12.42 23.94
CA GLY A 173 14.91 -12.15 24.48
C GLY A 173 14.53 -10.66 24.58
N ILE A 174 15.38 -9.76 24.05
CA ILE A 174 15.20 -8.30 24.03
C ILE A 174 15.59 -7.79 22.64
N LEU A 175 14.73 -6.92 22.08
CA LEU A 175 14.94 -6.27 20.80
C LEU A 175 14.95 -4.75 20.97
N ASP A 176 15.72 -4.07 20.12
CA ASP A 176 15.59 -2.64 19.92
C ASP A 176 14.49 -2.38 18.87
N VAL A 177 13.48 -1.62 19.27
CA VAL A 177 12.27 -1.41 18.46
C VAL A 177 11.90 0.06 18.39
N LYS A 178 11.22 0.44 17.30
CA LYS A 178 10.43 1.65 17.15
C LYS A 178 8.99 1.32 17.52
N ILE A 179 8.29 2.23 18.19
CA ILE A 179 6.88 2.09 18.54
C ILE A 179 6.13 3.30 17.98
N GLU A 180 5.11 3.03 17.21
CA GLU A 180 4.20 3.99 16.59
C GLU A 180 2.77 3.73 17.07
N LEU A 181 2.05 4.79 17.40
CA LEU A 181 0.64 4.75 17.77
C LEU A 181 -0.18 4.82 16.50
N LEU A 182 -1.11 3.91 16.33
CA LEU A 182 -2.01 3.89 15.19
C LEU A 182 -3.35 4.55 15.57
N PRO A 183 -3.94 5.35 14.66
CA PRO A 183 -5.28 5.86 14.85
C PRO A 183 -6.31 4.73 14.87
N ASP A 184 -7.49 5.02 15.44
CA ASP A 184 -8.59 4.06 15.44
C ASP A 184 -9.03 3.74 14.02
N GLY A 185 -9.22 2.45 13.72
CA GLY A 185 -9.62 1.98 12.39
C GLY A 185 -8.50 1.95 11.33
N TYR A 186 -7.25 2.29 11.69
CA TYR A 186 -6.13 2.36 10.75
C TYR A 186 -6.00 1.13 9.85
N GLU A 187 -6.08 -0.07 10.41
CA GLU A 187 -5.89 -1.30 9.61
C GLU A 187 -7.07 -1.57 8.69
N ASP A 188 -8.30 -1.32 9.15
CA ASP A 188 -9.49 -1.51 8.32
C ASP A 188 -9.48 -0.52 7.14
N THR A 189 -9.13 0.75 7.40
CA THR A 189 -8.98 1.77 6.34
C THR A 189 -7.82 1.45 5.41
N LEU A 190 -6.69 1.00 5.93
CA LEU A 190 -5.54 0.60 5.13
C LEU A 190 -5.86 -0.58 4.20
N ASP A 191 -6.53 -1.60 4.73
CA ASP A 191 -6.93 -2.78 3.96
C ASP A 191 -7.93 -2.42 2.86
N GLU A 192 -8.89 -1.52 3.13
CA GLU A 192 -9.84 -0.99 2.15
C GLU A 192 -9.11 -0.25 1.02
N LEU A 193 -8.28 0.74 1.35
CA LEU A 193 -7.54 1.53 0.36
C LEU A 193 -6.60 0.67 -0.50
N LEU A 194 -5.95 -0.33 0.10
CA LEU A 194 -5.08 -1.24 -0.66
C LEU A 194 -5.87 -2.16 -1.58
N SER A 195 -7.07 -2.61 -1.16
CA SER A 195 -7.95 -3.43 -1.99
C SER A 195 -8.45 -2.66 -3.22
N ASP A 196 -8.88 -1.41 -3.03
CA ASP A 196 -9.34 -0.56 -4.12
C ASP A 196 -8.21 -0.25 -5.11
N LEU A 197 -7.00 -0.01 -4.60
CA LEU A 197 -5.83 0.23 -5.43
C LEU A 197 -5.47 -1.00 -6.27
N GLU A 198 -5.49 -2.21 -5.68
CA GLU A 198 -5.21 -3.46 -6.37
C GLU A 198 -6.25 -3.74 -7.48
N GLU A 199 -7.52 -3.42 -7.24
CA GLU A 199 -8.59 -3.54 -8.25
C GLU A 199 -8.31 -2.64 -9.46
N LEU A 200 -8.02 -1.36 -9.24
CA LEU A 200 -7.74 -0.40 -10.32
C LEU A 200 -6.47 -0.77 -11.10
N GLU A 201 -5.40 -1.19 -10.42
CA GLU A 201 -4.16 -1.66 -11.08
C GLU A 201 -4.43 -2.89 -11.95
N THR A 202 -5.28 -3.81 -11.49
CA THR A 202 -5.69 -4.99 -12.26
C THR A 202 -6.42 -4.59 -13.55
N ILE A 203 -7.33 -3.63 -13.48
CA ILE A 203 -8.07 -3.12 -14.66
C ILE A 203 -7.08 -2.50 -15.68
N VAL A 204 -6.14 -1.69 -15.23
CA VAL A 204 -5.11 -1.10 -16.11
C VAL A 204 -4.30 -2.19 -16.80
N GLN A 205 -3.85 -3.20 -16.06
CA GLN A 205 -3.05 -4.30 -16.60
C GLN A 205 -3.82 -5.12 -17.64
N LEU A 206 -5.11 -5.37 -17.43
CA LEU A 206 -5.96 -6.06 -18.40
C LEU A 206 -6.08 -5.26 -19.69
N LYS A 207 -6.36 -3.95 -19.61
CA LYS A 207 -6.46 -3.06 -20.78
C LYS A 207 -5.15 -2.98 -21.57
N GLU A 208 -4.01 -2.91 -20.91
CA GLU A 208 -2.70 -2.94 -21.55
C GLU A 208 -2.44 -4.27 -22.29
N THR A 209 -2.87 -5.37 -21.71
CA THR A 209 -2.74 -6.71 -22.30
C THR A 209 -3.61 -6.84 -23.55
N GLU A 210 -4.87 -6.42 -23.49
CA GLU A 210 -5.81 -6.40 -24.64
C GLU A 210 -5.25 -5.55 -25.78
N ARG A 211 -4.74 -4.35 -25.47
CA ARG A 211 -4.14 -3.47 -26.46
C ARG A 211 -2.89 -4.07 -27.13
N SER A 212 -2.10 -4.82 -26.38
CA SER A 212 -0.91 -5.49 -26.89
C SER A 212 -1.28 -6.63 -27.85
N THR A 213 -2.30 -7.43 -27.50
CA THR A 213 -2.77 -8.53 -28.33
C THR A 213 -3.39 -8.03 -29.64
N LEU A 214 -4.19 -6.95 -29.60
CA LEU A 214 -4.77 -6.36 -30.81
C LEU A 214 -3.70 -5.86 -31.79
N LYS A 215 -2.58 -5.33 -31.28
CA LYS A 215 -1.46 -4.90 -32.13
C LYS A 215 -0.74 -6.07 -32.82
N GLU A 216 -0.65 -7.23 -32.18
CA GLU A 216 -0.04 -8.44 -32.78
C GLU A 216 -0.89 -9.03 -33.91
N PHE A 217 -2.23 -8.89 -33.84
CA PHE A 217 -3.15 -9.37 -34.88
C PHE A 217 -3.32 -8.41 -36.06
N SER A 218 -2.83 -7.17 -35.97
CA SER A 218 -2.93 -6.15 -37.02
C SER A 218 -1.70 -6.03 -37.92
N LEU A 219 -0.69 -6.90 -37.72
CA LEU A 219 0.52 -7.05 -38.53
C LEU A 219 0.43 -8.29 -39.42
#